data_509d7bab26e4c4a0fe06ac8da30ae804
#
_entry.id   509d7bab26e4c4a0fe06ac8da30ae804
#
_cell.length_a   1.000
_cell.length_b   1.000
_cell.length_c   1.000
_cell.angle_alpha   90.00
_cell.angle_beta   90.00
_cell.angle_gamma   90.00
#
_symmetry.space_group_name_H-M   'P 1'
#
loop_
_entity.id
_entity.type
_entity.pdbx_description
1 polymer ?
#
loop_
_entity_poly.entity_id
_entity_poly.type
_entity_poly.pdbx_seq_one_letter_code
_entity_poly.pdbx_strand_id
1 'polypeptide(L)'
;MTKILIVAAIALAIPSVAASADDGLVTKPSRHSVEETIDNFEAAIKAQAAGGWVVFGRIDHAAVAKKAGLDMRPRTVIIFGNPKAGTPPMTKSATLAIDLPMKALVWQDDQEGVWLTYNTSEYNAKYVFPRHGIATSGDVSKALETFLTKVTDQSTQ
;
A
#
# COMPACT_ATOMS: atom_id res chain seq x y z
N MET A 1 45.93 12.12 35.12
CA MET A 1 45.85 11.43 33.79
C MET A 1 44.40 11.03 33.56
N THR A 2 43.65 11.88 32.88
CA THR A 2 42.19 11.71 32.64
C THR A 2 42.02 11.04 31.30
N LYS A 3 41.49 9.81 31.27
CA LYS A 3 41.19 9.07 30.04
C LYS A 3 39.86 9.55 29.51
N ILE A 4 39.89 10.20 28.36
CA ILE A 4 38.69 10.57 27.60
C ILE A 4 38.25 9.33 26.79
N LEU A 5 37.07 8.79 27.10
CA LEU A 5 36.40 7.76 26.28
C LEU A 5 35.67 8.49 25.14
N ILE A 6 36.10 8.26 23.91
CA ILE A 6 35.38 8.68 22.70
C ILE A 6 34.38 7.59 22.39
N VAL A 7 33.09 7.88 22.58
CA VAL A 7 32.00 7.02 22.13
C VAL A 7 31.72 7.37 20.64
N ALA A 8 32.13 6.50 19.74
CA ALA A 8 31.78 6.62 18.33
C ALA A 8 30.33 6.19 18.13
N ALA A 9 29.47 7.14 17.81
CA ALA A 9 28.09 6.86 17.37
C ALA A 9 28.13 6.31 15.94
N ILE A 10 27.85 5.02 15.77
CA ILE A 10 27.65 4.40 14.47
C ILE A 10 26.24 4.77 14.00
N ALA A 11 26.13 5.71 13.08
CA ALA A 11 24.89 5.98 12.38
C ALA A 11 24.61 4.80 11.42
N LEU A 12 23.63 3.95 11.73
CA LEU A 12 23.11 2.97 10.79
C LEU A 12 22.40 3.72 9.65
N ALA A 13 23.03 3.78 8.50
CA ALA A 13 22.38 4.22 7.27
C ALA A 13 21.37 3.13 6.86
N ILE A 14 20.09 3.42 7.01
CA ILE A 14 19.01 2.59 6.45
C ILE A 14 19.09 2.76 4.93
N PRO A 15 19.33 1.69 4.14
CA PRO A 15 19.29 1.81 2.68
C PRO A 15 17.89 2.21 2.27
N SER A 16 17.73 3.44 1.75
CA SER A 16 16.52 3.85 1.05
C SER A 16 16.47 3.06 -0.26
N VAL A 17 15.68 2.00 -0.31
CA VAL A 17 15.34 1.35 -1.58
C VAL A 17 14.46 2.33 -2.32
N ALA A 18 15.07 3.10 -3.22
CA ALA A 18 14.33 3.90 -4.17
C ALA A 18 13.48 2.93 -5.01
N ALA A 19 12.15 3.00 -4.87
CA ALA A 19 11.23 2.28 -5.71
C ALA A 19 11.53 2.63 -7.17
N SER A 20 11.79 1.62 -8.00
CA SER A 20 11.89 1.80 -9.44
C SER A 20 10.51 2.23 -9.95
N ALA A 21 10.40 3.47 -10.43
CA ALA A 21 9.12 4.06 -10.89
C ALA A 21 8.55 3.39 -12.16
N ASP A 22 9.20 2.33 -12.66
CA ASP A 22 8.89 1.70 -13.96
C ASP A 22 8.01 0.44 -13.85
N ASP A 23 7.85 -0.14 -12.65
CA ASP A 23 7.04 -1.33 -12.41
C ASP A 23 5.61 -1.04 -11.90
N GLY A 24 5.31 0.22 -11.66
CA GLY A 24 4.01 0.67 -11.16
C GLY A 24 3.76 0.41 -9.67
N LEU A 25 4.80 0.00 -8.92
CA LEU A 25 4.73 -0.21 -7.49
C LEU A 25 5.42 0.93 -6.72
N VAL A 26 4.81 1.33 -5.62
CA VAL A 26 5.46 2.12 -4.56
C VAL A 26 5.60 1.23 -3.34
N THR A 27 6.81 1.16 -2.79
CA THR A 27 7.10 0.44 -1.54
C THR A 27 7.70 1.42 -0.53
N LYS A 28 7.09 1.52 0.64
CA LYS A 28 7.50 2.40 1.75
C LYS A 28 7.89 1.56 2.96
N PRO A 29 9.01 1.87 3.64
CA PRO A 29 9.34 1.22 4.91
C PRO A 29 8.35 1.67 5.98
N SER A 30 7.97 0.76 6.88
CA SER A 30 7.16 1.06 8.06
C SER A 30 8.01 0.95 9.33
N ARG A 31 7.71 1.83 10.31
CA ARG A 31 8.30 1.80 11.65
C ARG A 31 7.52 0.90 12.61
N HIS A 32 6.43 0.33 12.15
CA HIS A 32 5.48 -0.46 12.91
C HIS A 32 5.55 -1.94 12.51
N SER A 33 4.96 -2.82 13.31
CA SER A 33 4.72 -4.21 12.92
C SER A 33 3.77 -4.29 11.70
N VAL A 34 3.69 -5.46 11.07
CA VAL A 34 2.74 -5.68 9.95
C VAL A 34 1.31 -5.43 10.40
N GLU A 35 0.93 -5.91 11.60
CA GLU A 35 -0.41 -5.75 12.15
C GLU A 35 -0.73 -4.28 12.43
N GLU A 36 0.15 -3.55 13.13
CA GLU A 36 -0.02 -2.13 13.41
C GLU A 36 -0.07 -1.29 12.12
N THR A 37 0.77 -1.60 11.13
CA THR A 37 0.77 -0.87 9.85
C THR A 37 -0.57 -1.05 9.13
N ILE A 38 -1.12 -2.28 9.09
CA ILE A 38 -2.44 -2.56 8.50
C ILE A 38 -3.55 -1.86 9.28
N ASP A 39 -3.50 -1.86 10.61
CA ASP A 39 -4.49 -1.20 11.45
C ASP A 39 -4.47 0.32 11.24
N ASN A 40 -3.29 0.90 11.19
CA ASN A 40 -3.10 2.32 10.90
C ASN A 40 -3.61 2.67 9.49
N PHE A 41 -3.33 1.83 8.47
CA PHE A 41 -3.82 2.04 7.12
C PHE A 41 -5.35 1.96 7.05
N GLU A 42 -5.95 0.97 7.70
CA GLU A 42 -7.41 0.88 7.78
C GLU A 42 -8.03 2.09 8.48
N ALA A 43 -7.43 2.55 9.58
CA ALA A 43 -7.88 3.75 10.29
C ALA A 43 -7.77 5.00 9.39
N ALA A 44 -6.66 5.14 8.65
CA ALA A 44 -6.45 6.25 7.72
C ALA A 44 -7.50 6.25 6.59
N ILE A 45 -7.87 5.08 6.04
CA ILE A 45 -8.94 4.96 5.04
C ILE A 45 -10.30 5.31 5.68
N LYS A 46 -10.62 4.77 6.86
CA LYS A 46 -11.89 5.06 7.56
C LYS A 46 -12.05 6.53 7.90
N ALA A 47 -10.97 7.23 8.21
CA ALA A 47 -10.98 8.68 8.43
C ALA A 47 -11.39 9.48 7.16
N GLN A 48 -11.33 8.88 5.97
CA GLN A 48 -11.76 9.47 4.71
C GLN A 48 -13.18 9.02 4.29
N ALA A 49 -13.96 8.41 5.18
CA ALA A 49 -15.30 7.88 4.88
C ALA A 49 -16.28 8.98 4.38
N ALA A 50 -16.16 10.22 4.87
CA ALA A 50 -16.96 11.35 4.35
C ALA A 50 -16.71 11.60 2.86
N GLY A 51 -15.51 11.31 2.34
CA GLY A 51 -15.15 11.34 0.91
C GLY A 51 -15.62 10.10 0.14
N GLY A 52 -16.25 9.13 0.80
CA GLY A 52 -16.78 7.91 0.18
C GLY A 52 -15.79 6.73 0.18
N TRP A 53 -14.66 6.83 0.89
CA TRP A 53 -13.69 5.75 0.99
C TRP A 53 -14.13 4.69 1.98
N VAL A 54 -13.94 3.42 1.61
CA VAL A 54 -14.30 2.26 2.42
C VAL A 54 -13.23 1.18 2.36
N VAL A 55 -13.16 0.38 3.43
CA VAL A 55 -12.39 -0.88 3.47
C VAL A 55 -13.36 -2.03 3.21
N PHE A 56 -13.04 -2.90 2.26
CA PHE A 56 -13.85 -4.07 1.92
C PHE A 56 -13.44 -5.31 2.70
N GLY A 57 -12.17 -5.40 3.09
CA GLY A 57 -11.66 -6.52 3.86
C GLY A 57 -10.14 -6.62 3.87
N ARG A 58 -9.65 -7.65 4.58
CA ARG A 58 -8.24 -8.01 4.67
C ARG A 58 -8.05 -9.47 4.29
N ILE A 59 -6.90 -9.80 3.73
CA ILE A 59 -6.46 -11.17 3.45
C ILE A 59 -5.09 -11.36 4.11
N ASP A 60 -5.03 -12.15 5.17
CA ASP A 60 -3.78 -12.57 5.80
C ASP A 60 -3.26 -13.83 5.09
N HIS A 61 -2.29 -13.63 4.19
CA HIS A 61 -1.69 -14.72 3.42
C HIS A 61 -0.88 -15.67 4.30
N ALA A 62 -0.23 -15.18 5.38
CA ALA A 62 0.53 -16.02 6.29
C ALA A 62 -0.40 -16.95 7.07
N ALA A 63 -1.53 -16.45 7.55
CA ALA A 63 -2.53 -17.31 8.21
C ALA A 63 -3.13 -18.34 7.26
N VAL A 64 -3.36 -17.99 5.98
CA VAL A 64 -3.82 -18.95 4.96
C VAL A 64 -2.76 -20.02 4.67
N ALA A 65 -1.49 -19.64 4.51
CA ALA A 65 -0.38 -20.56 4.31
C ALA A 65 -0.26 -21.55 5.49
N LYS A 66 -0.33 -21.04 6.72
CA LYS A 66 -0.29 -21.88 7.94
C LYS A 66 -1.40 -22.95 7.98
N LYS A 67 -2.62 -22.59 7.56
CA LYS A 67 -3.72 -23.56 7.45
C LYS A 67 -3.45 -24.65 6.41
N ALA A 68 -2.64 -24.36 5.40
CA ALA A 68 -2.19 -25.32 4.39
C ALA A 68 -0.92 -26.10 4.80
N GLY A 69 -0.41 -25.91 6.02
CA GLY A 69 0.82 -26.55 6.50
C GLY A 69 2.10 -25.95 5.93
N LEU A 70 2.04 -24.69 5.47
CA LEU A 70 3.17 -23.95 4.89
C LEU A 70 3.55 -22.79 5.79
N ASP A 71 4.84 -22.45 5.80
CA ASP A 71 5.35 -21.27 6.48
C ASP A 71 5.47 -20.09 5.53
N MET A 72 5.06 -18.93 5.99
CA MET A 72 5.19 -17.66 5.29
C MET A 72 5.38 -16.53 6.31
N ARG A 73 6.31 -15.62 6.04
CA ARG A 73 6.43 -14.40 6.84
C ARG A 73 5.15 -13.57 6.77
N PRO A 74 4.87 -12.72 7.77
CA PRO A 74 3.66 -11.89 7.79
C PRO A 74 3.45 -11.14 6.47
N ARG A 75 2.27 -11.31 5.86
CA ARG A 75 1.85 -10.65 4.62
C ARG A 75 0.34 -10.49 4.62
N THR A 76 -0.12 -9.25 4.70
CA THR A 76 -1.54 -8.95 4.73
C THR A 76 -1.89 -7.94 3.63
N VAL A 77 -2.85 -8.32 2.79
CA VAL A 77 -3.47 -7.41 1.82
C VAL A 77 -4.68 -6.75 2.46
N ILE A 78 -4.82 -5.45 2.31
CA ILE A 78 -6.05 -4.71 2.57
C ILE A 78 -6.69 -4.29 1.25
N ILE A 79 -8.00 -4.51 1.14
CA ILE A 79 -8.82 -4.21 -0.03
C ILE A 79 -9.65 -2.97 0.30
N PHE A 80 -9.48 -1.90 -0.48
CA PHE A 80 -10.12 -0.62 -0.23
C PHE A 80 -10.48 0.10 -1.52
N GLY A 81 -11.37 1.07 -1.43
CA GLY A 81 -11.75 1.85 -2.61
C GLY A 81 -12.82 2.87 -2.29
N ASN A 82 -13.25 3.55 -3.35
CA ASN A 82 -14.34 4.53 -3.28
C ASN A 82 -15.47 4.11 -4.25
N PRO A 83 -16.58 3.55 -3.73
CA PRO A 83 -17.70 3.11 -4.58
C PRO A 83 -18.29 4.22 -5.46
N LYS A 84 -18.31 5.48 -4.96
CA LYS A 84 -18.81 6.62 -5.75
C LYS A 84 -17.94 6.89 -6.98
N ALA A 85 -16.62 6.68 -6.86
CA ALA A 85 -15.69 6.86 -7.98
C ALA A 85 -15.58 5.59 -8.86
N GLY A 86 -15.63 4.40 -8.27
CA GLY A 86 -15.43 3.13 -8.98
C GLY A 86 -16.66 2.62 -9.72
N THR A 87 -17.86 2.85 -9.21
CA THR A 87 -19.10 2.33 -9.83
C THR A 87 -19.35 2.86 -11.26
N PRO A 88 -19.23 4.18 -11.56
CA PRO A 88 -19.50 4.66 -12.90
C PRO A 88 -18.64 4.03 -14.00
N PRO A 89 -17.31 3.88 -13.86
CA PRO A 89 -16.50 3.19 -14.86
C PRO A 89 -16.80 1.68 -14.93
N MET A 90 -17.10 0.98 -13.82
CA MET A 90 -17.51 -0.42 -13.84
C MET A 90 -18.86 -0.64 -14.53
N THR A 91 -19.78 0.34 -14.45
CA THR A 91 -21.04 0.30 -15.21
C THR A 91 -20.79 0.41 -16.72
N LYS A 92 -19.76 1.14 -17.14
CA LYS A 92 -19.37 1.26 -18.55
C LYS A 92 -18.64 0.02 -19.05
N SER A 93 -17.83 -0.61 -18.20
CA SER A 93 -17.07 -1.82 -18.51
C SER A 93 -17.10 -2.79 -17.33
N ALA A 94 -17.93 -3.83 -17.45
CA ALA A 94 -18.11 -4.82 -16.39
C ALA A 94 -16.80 -5.54 -16.02
N THR A 95 -15.89 -5.73 -17.00
CA THR A 95 -14.63 -6.41 -16.77
C THR A 95 -13.67 -5.64 -15.87
N LEU A 96 -13.86 -4.32 -15.70
CA LEU A 96 -13.04 -3.52 -14.75
C LEU A 96 -13.20 -4.01 -13.31
N ALA A 97 -14.30 -4.67 -12.97
CA ALA A 97 -14.54 -5.21 -11.64
C ALA A 97 -13.54 -6.32 -11.22
N ILE A 98 -12.75 -6.90 -12.16
CA ILE A 98 -11.71 -7.88 -11.82
C ILE A 98 -10.49 -7.21 -11.16
N ASP A 99 -10.23 -5.94 -11.51
CA ASP A 99 -9.08 -5.19 -11.01
C ASP A 99 -9.42 -4.28 -9.82
N LEU A 100 -10.67 -3.85 -9.73
CA LEU A 100 -11.16 -3.10 -8.59
C LEU A 100 -11.81 -4.06 -7.56
N PRO A 101 -11.79 -3.69 -6.28
CA PRO A 101 -11.18 -2.52 -5.64
C PRO A 101 -9.66 -2.53 -5.62
N MET A 102 -9.06 -1.39 -5.25
CA MET A 102 -7.62 -1.27 -5.05
C MET A 102 -7.14 -2.10 -3.84
N LYS A 103 -5.84 -2.35 -3.83
CA LYS A 103 -5.19 -3.15 -2.79
C LYS A 103 -3.89 -2.47 -2.35
N ALA A 104 -3.58 -2.61 -1.06
CA ALA A 104 -2.26 -2.37 -0.52
C ALA A 104 -1.80 -3.62 0.23
N LEU A 105 -0.51 -3.93 0.15
CA LEU A 105 0.13 -5.06 0.82
C LEU A 105 1.03 -4.52 1.93
N VAL A 106 0.89 -5.02 3.15
CA VAL A 106 1.90 -4.86 4.19
C VAL A 106 2.58 -6.20 4.40
N TRP A 107 3.92 -6.20 4.41
CA TRP A 107 4.70 -7.42 4.43
C TRP A 107 6.01 -7.27 5.16
N GLN A 108 6.55 -8.37 5.67
CA GLN A 108 7.84 -8.46 6.32
C GLN A 108 8.85 -9.15 5.41
N ASP A 109 10.04 -8.57 5.26
CA ASP A 109 11.15 -9.16 4.52
C ASP A 109 11.98 -10.15 5.36
N ASP A 110 13.04 -10.71 4.77
CA ASP A 110 13.92 -11.68 5.45
C ASP A 110 14.82 -11.06 6.51
N GLN A 111 14.97 -9.75 6.52
CA GLN A 111 15.70 -8.97 7.54
C GLN A 111 14.76 -8.41 8.62
N GLU A 112 13.51 -8.88 8.65
CA GLU A 112 12.45 -8.43 9.57
C GLU A 112 12.00 -6.98 9.35
N GLY A 113 12.41 -6.35 8.25
CA GLY A 113 11.92 -5.05 7.83
C GLY A 113 10.46 -5.12 7.42
N VAL A 114 9.66 -4.12 7.81
CA VAL A 114 8.24 -4.04 7.45
C VAL A 114 8.04 -3.00 6.36
N TRP A 115 7.25 -3.36 5.36
CA TRP A 115 7.03 -2.58 4.14
C TRP A 115 5.55 -2.49 3.82
N LEU A 116 5.13 -1.33 3.26
CA LEU A 116 3.82 -1.13 2.66
C LEU A 116 3.99 -0.89 1.16
N THR A 117 3.32 -1.72 0.34
CA THR A 117 3.41 -1.67 -1.12
C THR A 117 2.02 -1.50 -1.74
N TYR A 118 1.92 -0.64 -2.76
CA TYR A 118 0.69 -0.42 -3.53
C TYR A 118 0.98 -0.05 -4.99
N ASN A 119 -0.02 -0.21 -5.87
CA ASN A 119 0.08 0.26 -7.25
C ASN A 119 -0.08 1.77 -7.34
N THR A 120 0.79 2.44 -8.12
CA THR A 120 0.66 3.86 -8.39
C THR A 120 -0.64 4.18 -9.13
N SER A 121 -1.12 5.42 -8.98
CA SER A 121 -2.25 5.91 -9.76
C SER A 121 -1.93 5.95 -11.26
N GLU A 122 -0.67 6.22 -11.61
CA GLU A 122 -0.18 6.23 -12.99
C GLU A 122 -0.25 4.82 -13.63
N TYR A 123 0.19 3.79 -12.91
CA TYR A 123 0.06 2.40 -13.38
C TYR A 123 -1.40 2.05 -13.67
N ASN A 124 -2.30 2.40 -12.75
CA ASN A 124 -3.72 2.15 -12.94
C ASN A 124 -4.26 2.90 -14.18
N ALA A 125 -3.88 4.17 -14.37
CA ALA A 125 -4.30 4.99 -15.51
C ALA A 125 -3.73 4.51 -16.84
N LYS A 126 -2.50 4.00 -16.86
CA LYS A 126 -1.79 3.61 -18.08
C LYS A 126 -2.06 2.17 -18.51
N TYR A 127 -2.27 1.27 -17.57
CA TYR A 127 -2.37 -0.17 -17.86
C TYR A 127 -3.68 -0.80 -17.41
N VAL A 128 -4.20 -0.47 -16.22
CA VAL A 128 -5.39 -1.14 -15.69
C VAL A 128 -6.65 -0.63 -16.38
N PHE A 129 -6.94 0.65 -16.32
CA PHE A 129 -8.17 1.20 -16.91
C PHE A 129 -8.23 1.03 -18.44
N PRO A 130 -7.16 1.30 -19.23
CA PRO A 130 -7.22 1.19 -20.69
C PRO A 130 -7.50 -0.23 -21.21
N ARG A 131 -7.01 -1.28 -20.52
CA ARG A 131 -7.31 -2.67 -20.92
C ARG A 131 -8.80 -3.02 -20.87
N HIS A 132 -9.60 -2.22 -20.13
CA HIS A 132 -11.06 -2.31 -20.05
C HIS A 132 -11.77 -1.26 -20.90
N GLY A 133 -11.04 -0.53 -21.76
CA GLY A 133 -11.61 0.52 -22.60
C GLY A 133 -12.00 1.79 -21.82
N ILE A 134 -11.47 1.99 -20.61
CA ILE A 134 -11.74 3.15 -19.75
C ILE A 134 -10.56 4.12 -19.84
N ALA A 135 -10.84 5.35 -20.25
CA ALA A 135 -9.87 6.46 -20.16
C ALA A 135 -9.99 7.18 -18.81
N THR A 136 -8.86 7.56 -18.24
CA THR A 136 -8.79 8.40 -17.03
C THR A 136 -8.17 9.75 -17.35
N SER A 137 -8.61 10.81 -16.66
CA SER A 137 -7.96 12.12 -16.77
C SER A 137 -6.75 12.22 -15.82
N GLY A 138 -5.79 13.08 -16.18
CA GLY A 138 -4.63 13.36 -15.34
C GLY A 138 -5.00 13.92 -13.96
N ASP A 139 -6.07 14.70 -13.87
CA ASP A 139 -6.55 15.23 -12.58
C ASP A 139 -7.04 14.14 -11.63
N VAL A 140 -7.75 13.12 -12.15
CA VAL A 140 -8.20 11.96 -11.38
C VAL A 140 -7.00 11.17 -10.88
N SER A 141 -6.00 10.93 -11.73
CA SER A 141 -4.78 10.22 -11.34
C SER A 141 -3.99 10.97 -10.28
N LYS A 142 -3.86 12.30 -10.42
CA LYS A 142 -3.18 13.14 -9.44
C LYS A 142 -3.90 13.19 -8.09
N ALA A 143 -5.23 13.29 -8.10
CA ALA A 143 -6.03 13.28 -6.88
C ALA A 143 -5.89 11.92 -6.14
N LEU A 144 -5.91 10.81 -6.88
CA LEU A 144 -5.69 9.47 -6.33
C LEU A 144 -4.29 9.32 -5.75
N GLU A 145 -3.25 9.79 -6.45
CA GLU A 145 -1.86 9.72 -5.95
C GLU A 145 -1.70 10.53 -4.66
N THR A 146 -2.26 11.74 -4.60
CA THR A 146 -2.26 12.57 -3.39
C THR A 146 -2.92 11.85 -2.21
N PHE A 147 -4.06 11.20 -2.46
CA PHE A 147 -4.75 10.39 -1.46
C PHE A 147 -3.90 9.21 -0.98
N LEU A 148 -3.37 8.41 -1.92
CA LEU A 148 -2.54 7.24 -1.60
C LEU A 148 -1.29 7.63 -0.80
N THR A 149 -0.58 8.68 -1.22
CA THR A 149 0.57 9.20 -0.49
C THR A 149 0.21 9.56 0.95
N LYS A 150 -0.88 10.32 1.14
CA LYS A 150 -1.34 10.74 2.46
C LYS A 150 -1.63 9.55 3.38
N VAL A 151 -2.47 8.59 2.94
CA VAL A 151 -2.89 7.48 3.79
C VAL A 151 -1.76 6.50 4.07
N THR A 152 -0.85 6.30 3.11
CA THR A 152 0.32 5.43 3.31
C THR A 152 1.34 6.05 4.24
N ASP A 153 1.61 7.36 4.14
CA ASP A 153 2.53 8.07 5.07
C ASP A 153 1.99 8.02 6.50
N GLN A 154 0.69 8.24 6.71
CA GLN A 154 0.05 8.13 8.01
C GLN A 154 0.13 6.72 8.62
N SER A 155 0.31 5.70 7.79
CA SER A 155 0.30 4.29 8.22
C SER A 155 1.68 3.75 8.55
N THR A 156 2.73 4.37 8.02
CA THR A 156 4.11 3.87 8.09
C THR A 156 5.04 4.68 9.00
N GLN A 157 4.61 5.87 9.45
CA GLN A 157 5.38 6.81 10.31
C GLN A 157 4.96 6.71 11.76
#